data_139ac0bc71d091d8e3a99ac8a5e35974
#
_entry.id   139ac0bc71d091d8e3a99ac8a5e35974
#
_cell.length_a   1.000
_cell.length_b   1.000
_cell.length_c   1.000
_cell.angle_alpha   90.00
_cell.angle_beta   90.00
_cell.angle_gamma   90.00
#
_symmetry.space_group_name_H-M   'P 1'
#
loop_
_entity.id
_entity.type
_entity.pdbx_description
1 polymer ?
#
loop_
_entity_poly.entity_id
_entity_poly.type
_entity_poly.pdbx_seq_one_letter_code
_entity_poly.pdbx_strand_id
1 'polypeptide(L)'
;MTHQLRSRDIIALGFMTFALFVGAGNIIFPPMVGLQAGEHVWTAAFGFLITAVGLPVLTVVALAKVGGGVDSLSTPIGKVAGVLLATVCYLAVGPLFATPRTATVSFEVGIAPLTGDSALPLFIYSLVYFAIVILVSLYPGKLLDTVGNFLAPLKIIALVILSVAAIVWPAGSISTATEAYQNAAFSNGFVNGYLTMDTLGAMVCGIVIVNAARSRGVTEARLLTRYTVWAGLMAGVGLTLLYLALFRLGSDSASLVDQSANGAAILHAYVQHTFGGGGSFLLAALIFIACLVTAVGLTCACAEFFAQYVPLSYRTLVFILGGFSMVVSNLGLSQLIQISVPVLTAIYPPCIALVVLSFTRSWWHNSSRVIAPPMFISLLFGILDGIKASAFSDILPSWAQRLPLAEQGLAWLMPTVVMVVLAIIWDRAAGRQVTSSAH
;
A
#
# COMPACT_ATOMS: atom_id res chain seq x y z
N MET A 1 7.76 -35.91 6.13
CA MET A 1 9.04 -35.24 6.43
C MET A 1 8.80 -33.74 6.24
N THR A 2 8.86 -32.98 7.31
CA THR A 2 8.70 -31.53 7.27
C THR A 2 9.94 -30.92 6.60
N HIS A 3 9.76 -30.37 5.41
CA HIS A 3 10.87 -29.76 4.68
C HIS A 3 11.20 -28.41 5.33
N GLN A 4 12.36 -28.31 5.97
CA GLN A 4 12.87 -27.03 6.48
C GLN A 4 13.52 -26.26 5.33
N LEU A 5 13.14 -24.98 5.16
CA LEU A 5 13.80 -24.12 4.19
C LEU A 5 15.24 -23.82 4.59
N ARG A 6 16.13 -23.86 3.61
CA ARG A 6 17.52 -23.40 3.78
C ARG A 6 17.56 -21.87 3.92
N SER A 7 18.58 -21.33 4.56
CA SER A 7 18.76 -19.88 4.69
C SER A 7 18.66 -19.14 3.35
N ARG A 8 19.17 -19.73 2.28
CA ARG A 8 19.07 -19.20 0.92
C ARG A 8 17.62 -19.05 0.43
N ASP A 9 16.76 -20.01 0.77
CA ASP A 9 15.36 -20.00 0.36
C ASP A 9 14.58 -18.92 1.14
N ILE A 10 14.92 -18.73 2.43
CA ILE A 10 14.34 -17.68 3.27
C ILE A 10 14.73 -16.30 2.74
N ILE A 11 16.00 -16.10 2.38
CA ILE A 11 16.50 -14.86 1.77
C ILE A 11 15.79 -14.59 0.45
N ALA A 12 15.65 -15.60 -0.41
CA ALA A 12 14.93 -15.47 -1.67
C ALA A 12 13.45 -15.11 -1.46
N LEU A 13 12.79 -15.68 -0.45
CA LEU A 13 11.43 -15.34 -0.07
C LEU A 13 11.33 -13.88 0.43
N GLY A 14 12.30 -13.42 1.21
CA GLY A 14 12.39 -12.03 1.68
C GLY A 14 12.55 -11.03 0.54
N PHE A 15 13.44 -11.29 -0.41
CA PHE A 15 13.61 -10.43 -1.59
C PHE A 15 12.38 -10.44 -2.50
N MET A 16 11.73 -11.61 -2.67
CA MET A 16 10.47 -11.70 -3.40
C MET A 16 9.38 -10.85 -2.72
N THR A 17 9.27 -10.93 -1.40
CA THR A 17 8.31 -10.13 -0.62
C THR A 17 8.60 -8.63 -0.74
N PHE A 18 9.87 -8.22 -0.65
CA PHE A 18 10.28 -6.82 -0.87
C PHE A 18 9.91 -6.35 -2.28
N ALA A 19 10.25 -7.13 -3.30
CA ALA A 19 9.93 -6.78 -4.70
C ALA A 19 8.42 -6.69 -4.96
N LEU A 20 7.62 -7.50 -4.26
CA LEU A 20 6.18 -7.49 -4.36
C LEU A 20 5.57 -6.20 -3.75
N PHE A 21 6.12 -5.74 -2.62
CA PHE A 21 5.65 -4.52 -1.97
C PHE A 21 6.05 -3.24 -2.71
N VAL A 22 7.25 -3.18 -3.28
CA VAL A 22 7.69 -1.95 -3.93
C VAL A 22 6.91 -1.70 -5.23
N GLY A 23 5.94 -0.80 -5.18
CA GLY A 23 5.15 -0.31 -6.30
C GLY A 23 5.43 1.16 -6.63
N ALA A 24 4.61 1.75 -7.49
CA ALA A 24 4.71 3.16 -7.87
C ALA A 24 4.58 4.11 -6.66
N GLY A 25 3.64 3.83 -5.74
CA GLY A 25 3.42 4.63 -4.54
C GLY A 25 4.63 4.71 -3.62
N ASN A 26 5.36 3.60 -3.47
CA ASN A 26 6.53 3.51 -2.61
C ASN A 26 7.70 4.38 -3.08
N ILE A 27 7.68 4.77 -4.34
CA ILE A 27 8.74 5.58 -4.95
C ILE A 27 8.39 7.07 -4.87
N ILE A 28 7.09 7.44 -4.97
CA ILE A 28 6.68 8.84 -5.08
C ILE A 28 6.27 9.50 -3.76
N PHE A 29 5.67 8.75 -2.82
CA PHE A 29 5.18 9.38 -1.57
C PHE A 29 6.28 9.74 -0.57
N PRO A 30 7.31 8.91 -0.32
CA PRO A 30 8.36 9.29 0.60
C PRO A 30 9.10 10.58 0.21
N PRO A 31 9.51 10.81 -1.07
CA PRO A 31 10.11 12.09 -1.45
C PRO A 31 9.16 13.27 -1.29
N MET A 32 7.87 13.10 -1.62
CA MET A 32 6.87 14.15 -1.45
C MET A 32 6.71 14.53 0.03
N VAL A 33 6.56 13.55 0.91
CA VAL A 33 6.50 13.79 2.35
C VAL A 33 7.81 14.40 2.86
N GLY A 34 8.96 13.93 2.37
CA GLY A 34 10.28 14.49 2.71
C GLY A 34 10.38 15.98 2.39
N LEU A 35 9.96 16.39 1.19
CA LEU A 35 9.93 17.78 0.74
C LEU A 35 9.00 18.65 1.62
N GLN A 36 7.79 18.15 1.91
CA GLN A 36 6.78 18.88 2.67
C GLN A 36 7.10 18.97 4.17
N ALA A 37 7.68 17.90 4.72
CA ALA A 37 8.04 17.82 6.14
C ALA A 37 9.33 18.58 6.48
N GLY A 38 10.23 18.77 5.51
CA GLY A 38 11.43 19.55 5.66
C GLY A 38 12.26 19.18 6.90
N GLU A 39 12.44 20.14 7.79
CA GLU A 39 13.17 19.94 9.06
C GLU A 39 12.52 18.90 10.00
N HIS A 40 11.21 18.63 9.85
CA HIS A 40 10.49 17.61 10.64
C HIS A 40 10.41 16.24 9.91
N VAL A 41 11.24 16.02 8.88
CA VAL A 41 11.21 14.82 8.04
C VAL A 41 11.31 13.51 8.83
N TRP A 42 12.13 13.45 9.86
CA TRP A 42 12.31 12.22 10.63
C TRP A 42 11.10 11.87 11.51
N THR A 43 10.43 12.89 12.04
CA THR A 43 9.17 12.71 12.79
C THR A 43 8.06 12.23 11.86
N ALA A 44 7.95 12.83 10.68
CA ALA A 44 7.01 12.39 9.63
C ALA A 44 7.34 10.98 9.13
N ALA A 45 8.62 10.68 8.89
CA ALA A 45 9.10 9.37 8.46
C ALA A 45 8.74 8.28 9.48
N PHE A 46 8.88 8.54 10.78
CA PHE A 46 8.52 7.56 11.80
C PHE A 46 7.02 7.23 11.76
N GLY A 47 6.13 8.24 11.65
CA GLY A 47 4.69 8.01 11.48
C GLY A 47 4.39 7.23 10.20
N PHE A 48 5.01 7.61 9.08
CA PHE A 48 4.83 6.96 7.78
C PHE A 48 5.26 5.47 7.81
N LEU A 49 6.41 5.16 8.42
CA LEU A 49 6.94 3.80 8.49
C LEU A 49 6.04 2.85 9.26
N ILE A 50 5.28 3.33 10.25
CA ILE A 50 4.31 2.49 10.98
C ILE A 50 3.26 1.95 10.02
N THR A 51 2.72 2.78 9.13
CA THR A 51 1.63 2.43 8.23
C THR A 51 2.09 1.86 6.89
N ALA A 52 3.20 2.34 6.36
CA ALA A 52 3.72 1.90 5.09
C ALA A 52 4.68 0.70 5.18
N VAL A 53 5.19 0.35 6.37
CA VAL A 53 6.06 -0.82 6.57
C VAL A 53 5.52 -1.72 7.68
N GLY A 54 5.24 -1.19 8.86
CA GLY A 54 4.81 -1.96 10.01
C GLY A 54 3.51 -2.72 9.74
N LEU A 55 2.47 -2.04 9.28
CA LEU A 55 1.17 -2.65 8.99
C LEU A 55 1.21 -3.69 7.85
N PRO A 56 1.84 -3.47 6.70
CA PRO A 56 1.99 -4.49 5.67
C PRO A 56 2.67 -5.76 6.17
N VAL A 57 3.76 -5.62 6.93
CA VAL A 57 4.46 -6.76 7.55
C VAL A 57 3.53 -7.50 8.51
N LEU A 58 2.83 -6.79 9.40
CA LEU A 58 1.84 -7.38 10.30
C LEU A 58 0.71 -8.07 9.53
N THR A 59 0.25 -7.48 8.42
CA THR A 59 -0.80 -8.07 7.57
C THR A 59 -0.37 -9.42 6.99
N VAL A 60 0.84 -9.50 6.43
CA VAL A 60 1.38 -10.76 5.90
C VAL A 60 1.53 -11.82 7.01
N VAL A 61 1.98 -11.42 8.19
CA VAL A 61 2.08 -12.31 9.36
C VAL A 61 0.70 -12.78 9.82
N ALA A 62 -0.30 -11.89 9.83
CA ALA A 62 -1.68 -12.24 10.19
C ALA A 62 -2.28 -13.25 9.19
N LEU A 63 -2.08 -13.05 7.89
CA LEU A 63 -2.51 -13.98 6.85
C LEU A 63 -1.82 -15.35 6.97
N ALA A 64 -0.53 -15.38 7.25
CA ALA A 64 0.21 -16.63 7.48
C ALA A 64 -0.31 -17.38 8.71
N LYS A 65 -0.66 -16.64 9.78
CA LYS A 65 -1.18 -17.22 11.03
C LYS A 65 -2.57 -17.83 10.86
N VAL A 66 -3.45 -17.20 10.06
CA VAL A 66 -4.77 -17.77 9.74
C VAL A 66 -4.71 -18.83 8.64
N GLY A 67 -3.59 -18.95 7.95
CA GLY A 67 -3.34 -19.96 6.91
C GLY A 67 -4.10 -19.73 5.61
N GLY A 68 -4.56 -18.49 5.33
CA GLY A 68 -5.37 -18.16 4.15
C GLY A 68 -5.21 -16.73 3.67
N GLY A 69 -6.14 -16.29 2.81
CA GLY A 69 -6.23 -14.93 2.30
C GLY A 69 -7.09 -14.01 3.18
N VAL A 70 -7.53 -12.90 2.59
CA VAL A 70 -8.43 -11.91 3.25
C VAL A 70 -9.71 -12.57 3.75
N ASP A 71 -10.25 -13.55 3.02
CA ASP A 71 -11.47 -14.28 3.40
C ASP A 71 -11.31 -14.97 4.76
N SER A 72 -10.15 -15.61 4.99
CA SER A 72 -9.83 -16.27 6.27
C SER A 72 -9.59 -15.26 7.38
N LEU A 73 -8.95 -14.13 7.07
CA LEU A 73 -8.67 -13.06 8.02
C LEU A 73 -9.97 -12.39 8.47
N SER A 74 -10.89 -12.15 7.55
CA SER A 74 -12.17 -11.46 7.77
C SER A 74 -13.30 -12.36 8.31
N THR A 75 -13.05 -13.65 8.53
CA THR A 75 -14.06 -14.60 9.08
C THR A 75 -14.83 -14.04 10.30
N PRO A 76 -14.19 -13.32 11.26
CA PRO A 76 -14.91 -12.81 12.43
C PRO A 76 -16.01 -11.78 12.12
N ILE A 77 -15.95 -11.07 10.99
CA ILE A 77 -16.96 -10.10 10.60
C ILE A 77 -18.09 -10.68 9.75
N GLY A 78 -18.02 -11.99 9.49
CA GLY A 78 -19.01 -12.70 8.69
C GLY A 78 -18.71 -12.67 7.18
N LYS A 79 -19.31 -13.62 6.46
CA LYS A 79 -19.00 -13.86 5.04
C LYS A 79 -19.30 -12.65 4.15
N VAL A 80 -20.43 -11.99 4.33
CA VAL A 80 -20.85 -10.86 3.48
C VAL A 80 -19.92 -9.66 3.69
N ALA A 81 -19.68 -9.26 4.95
CA ALA A 81 -18.78 -8.15 5.26
C ALA A 81 -17.34 -8.44 4.85
N GLY A 82 -16.89 -9.71 4.98
CA GLY A 82 -15.58 -10.14 4.52
C GLY A 82 -15.40 -10.01 3.01
N VAL A 83 -16.37 -10.46 2.21
CA VAL A 83 -16.35 -10.33 0.75
C VAL A 83 -16.42 -8.86 0.33
N LEU A 84 -17.24 -8.05 0.99
CA LEU A 84 -17.30 -6.61 0.72
C LEU A 84 -15.96 -5.93 1.00
N LEU A 85 -15.34 -6.21 2.14
CA LEU A 85 -14.01 -5.69 2.47
C LEU A 85 -12.97 -6.11 1.43
N ALA A 86 -12.93 -7.40 1.08
CA ALA A 86 -12.03 -7.91 0.04
C ALA A 86 -12.28 -7.20 -1.29
N THR A 87 -13.54 -7.08 -1.72
CA THR A 87 -13.90 -6.38 -2.96
C THR A 87 -13.40 -4.93 -2.97
N VAL A 88 -13.59 -4.20 -1.87
CA VAL A 88 -13.10 -2.82 -1.73
C VAL A 88 -11.57 -2.77 -1.80
N CYS A 89 -10.86 -3.68 -1.12
CA CYS A 89 -9.41 -3.76 -1.18
C CYS A 89 -8.91 -4.06 -2.61
N TYR A 90 -9.51 -5.06 -3.28
CA TYR A 90 -9.13 -5.41 -4.66
C TYR A 90 -9.43 -4.30 -5.65
N LEU A 91 -10.55 -3.59 -5.52
CA LEU A 91 -10.87 -2.44 -6.37
C LEU A 91 -9.91 -1.27 -6.13
N ALA A 92 -9.60 -0.95 -4.87
CA ALA A 92 -8.70 0.15 -4.53
C ALA A 92 -7.27 -0.09 -5.04
N VAL A 93 -6.72 -1.29 -4.78
CA VAL A 93 -5.36 -1.66 -5.21
C VAL A 93 -5.32 -1.97 -6.71
N GLY A 94 -6.41 -2.44 -7.28
CA GLY A 94 -6.55 -2.75 -8.70
C GLY A 94 -6.96 -1.52 -9.52
N PRO A 95 -8.14 -1.57 -10.15
CA PRO A 95 -8.51 -0.66 -11.23
C PRO A 95 -8.77 0.78 -10.81
N LEU A 96 -9.06 1.06 -9.53
CA LEU A 96 -9.40 2.42 -9.11
C LEU A 96 -8.17 3.31 -8.88
N PHE A 97 -7.13 2.81 -8.20
CA PHE A 97 -6.03 3.70 -7.78
C PHE A 97 -4.64 3.15 -8.10
N ALA A 98 -4.22 1.97 -7.60
CA ALA A 98 -2.83 1.57 -7.72
C ALA A 98 -2.44 1.22 -9.16
N THR A 99 -3.29 0.48 -9.90
CA THR A 99 -3.01 0.13 -11.30
C THR A 99 -2.97 1.36 -12.22
N PRO A 100 -3.95 2.30 -12.20
CA PRO A 100 -3.85 3.55 -12.97
C PRO A 100 -2.63 4.39 -12.60
N ARG A 101 -2.28 4.44 -11.30
CA ARG A 101 -1.12 5.17 -10.80
C ARG A 101 0.19 4.67 -11.40
N THR A 102 0.32 3.39 -11.71
CA THR A 102 1.53 2.87 -12.37
C THR A 102 1.76 3.51 -13.74
N ALA A 103 0.70 3.72 -14.52
CA ALA A 103 0.79 4.38 -15.81
C ALA A 103 1.13 5.87 -15.66
N THR A 104 0.44 6.57 -14.77
CA THR A 104 0.67 8.02 -14.59
C THR A 104 2.05 8.33 -14.02
N VAL A 105 2.55 7.55 -13.05
CA VAL A 105 3.90 7.72 -12.50
C VAL A 105 4.96 7.45 -13.56
N SER A 106 4.82 6.39 -14.34
CA SER A 106 5.78 6.09 -15.40
C SER A 106 5.73 7.10 -16.56
N PHE A 107 4.56 7.68 -16.83
CA PHE A 107 4.40 8.78 -17.77
C PHE A 107 5.11 10.06 -17.26
N GLU A 108 4.82 10.50 -16.04
CA GLU A 108 5.39 11.73 -15.48
C GLU A 108 6.91 11.67 -15.33
N VAL A 109 7.48 10.52 -14.96
CA VAL A 109 8.92 10.38 -14.84
C VAL A 109 9.61 10.27 -16.21
N GLY A 110 8.97 9.58 -17.17
CA GLY A 110 9.64 9.19 -18.42
C GLY A 110 9.29 10.04 -19.63
N ILE A 111 8.04 10.41 -19.80
CA ILE A 111 7.53 11.01 -21.04
C ILE A 111 7.17 12.49 -20.87
N ALA A 112 6.54 12.87 -19.77
CA ALA A 112 6.11 14.24 -19.51
C ALA A 112 7.25 15.27 -19.60
N PRO A 113 8.49 15.00 -19.17
CA PRO A 113 9.60 15.92 -19.36
C PRO A 113 9.96 16.21 -20.82
N LEU A 114 9.59 15.31 -21.73
CA LEU A 114 9.86 15.44 -23.18
C LEU A 114 8.68 16.04 -23.96
N THR A 115 7.45 15.78 -23.53
CA THR A 115 6.23 16.10 -24.27
C THR A 115 5.35 17.16 -23.59
N GLY A 116 5.65 17.48 -22.33
CA GLY A 116 4.78 18.28 -21.46
C GLY A 116 3.61 17.48 -20.88
N ASP A 117 2.95 18.08 -19.87
CA ASP A 117 1.81 17.49 -19.14
C ASP A 117 0.48 17.78 -19.87
N SER A 118 0.38 17.44 -21.15
CA SER A 118 -0.87 17.65 -21.88
C SER A 118 -1.69 16.35 -21.96
N ALA A 119 -3.02 16.48 -22.11
CA ALA A 119 -3.94 15.33 -22.11
C ALA A 119 -3.67 14.34 -23.26
N LEU A 120 -3.25 14.82 -24.42
CA LEU A 120 -3.05 13.95 -25.60
C LEU A 120 -1.84 13.01 -25.45
N PRO A 121 -0.63 13.44 -25.05
CA PRO A 121 0.47 12.53 -24.76
C PRO A 121 0.13 11.51 -23.67
N LEU A 122 -0.55 11.91 -22.60
CA LEU A 122 -0.98 11.01 -21.54
C LEU A 122 -1.96 9.94 -22.07
N PHE A 123 -2.93 10.35 -22.91
CA PHE A 123 -3.89 9.42 -23.51
C PHE A 123 -3.19 8.39 -24.41
N ILE A 124 -2.31 8.83 -25.31
CA ILE A 124 -1.57 7.93 -26.20
C ILE A 124 -0.68 6.99 -25.39
N TYR A 125 0.01 7.51 -24.39
CA TYR A 125 0.86 6.71 -23.51
C TYR A 125 0.04 5.66 -22.74
N SER A 126 -1.05 6.06 -22.10
CA SER A 126 -1.91 5.16 -21.32
C SER A 126 -2.53 4.07 -22.19
N LEU A 127 -2.91 4.39 -23.44
CA LEU A 127 -3.42 3.42 -24.40
C LEU A 127 -2.37 2.33 -24.71
N VAL A 128 -1.13 2.73 -25.03
CA VAL A 128 -0.04 1.79 -25.30
C VAL A 128 0.33 0.99 -24.05
N TYR A 129 0.44 1.68 -22.90
CA TYR A 129 0.79 1.05 -21.64
C TYR A 129 -0.23 -0.04 -21.23
N PHE A 130 -1.52 0.27 -21.24
CA PHE A 130 -2.56 -0.69 -20.89
C PHE A 130 -2.80 -1.74 -21.95
N ALA A 131 -2.52 -1.48 -23.22
CA ALA A 131 -2.49 -2.53 -24.23
C ALA A 131 -1.42 -3.59 -23.90
N ILE A 132 -0.22 -3.16 -23.48
CA ILE A 132 0.85 -4.08 -23.04
C ILE A 132 0.41 -4.81 -21.74
N VAL A 133 -0.14 -4.11 -20.75
CA VAL A 133 -0.64 -4.72 -19.51
C VAL A 133 -1.67 -5.80 -19.79
N ILE A 134 -2.67 -5.50 -20.62
CA ILE A 134 -3.72 -6.47 -20.99
C ILE A 134 -3.12 -7.66 -21.70
N LEU A 135 -2.30 -7.44 -22.75
CA LEU A 135 -1.67 -8.52 -23.50
C LEU A 135 -0.85 -9.47 -22.62
N VAL A 136 -0.06 -8.91 -21.69
CA VAL A 136 0.75 -9.72 -20.76
C VAL A 136 -0.14 -10.45 -19.76
N SER A 137 -1.18 -9.80 -19.23
CA SER A 137 -2.10 -10.38 -18.26
C SER A 137 -2.97 -11.51 -18.84
N LEU A 138 -3.19 -11.54 -20.16
CA LEU A 138 -3.90 -12.65 -20.81
C LEU A 138 -3.11 -13.97 -20.83
N TYR A 139 -1.77 -13.90 -20.68
CA TYR A 139 -0.87 -15.05 -20.73
C TYR A 139 0.10 -15.08 -19.55
N PRO A 140 -0.39 -15.21 -18.31
CA PRO A 140 0.38 -14.95 -17.08
C PRO A 140 1.55 -15.93 -16.84
N GLY A 141 1.51 -17.16 -17.41
CA GLY A 141 2.38 -18.24 -16.96
C GLY A 141 3.88 -18.09 -17.24
N LYS A 142 4.28 -17.65 -18.45
CA LYS A 142 5.72 -17.60 -18.83
C LYS A 142 6.34 -16.21 -18.71
N LEU A 143 5.56 -15.16 -18.93
CA LEU A 143 6.05 -13.79 -18.92
C LEU A 143 6.22 -13.26 -17.49
N LEU A 144 5.32 -13.61 -16.57
CA LEU A 144 5.46 -13.24 -15.15
C LEU A 144 6.71 -13.86 -14.51
N ASP A 145 7.05 -15.11 -14.85
CA ASP A 145 8.27 -15.76 -14.35
C ASP A 145 9.54 -15.08 -14.88
N THR A 146 9.59 -14.79 -16.19
CA THR A 146 10.77 -14.14 -16.80
C THR A 146 10.89 -12.68 -16.35
N VAL A 147 9.79 -11.97 -16.32
CA VAL A 147 9.71 -10.58 -15.88
C VAL A 147 10.04 -10.47 -14.37
N GLY A 148 9.47 -11.35 -13.54
CA GLY A 148 9.75 -11.37 -12.11
C GLY A 148 11.19 -11.75 -11.77
N ASN A 149 11.77 -12.75 -12.45
CA ASN A 149 13.12 -13.25 -12.15
C ASN A 149 14.24 -12.30 -12.61
N PHE A 150 14.04 -11.55 -13.68
CA PHE A 150 15.05 -10.64 -14.21
C PHE A 150 14.81 -9.18 -13.78
N LEU A 151 13.56 -8.72 -13.82
CA LEU A 151 13.23 -7.32 -13.57
C LEU A 151 13.18 -6.98 -12.07
N ALA A 152 12.85 -7.93 -11.20
CA ALA A 152 12.87 -7.67 -9.76
C ALA A 152 14.29 -7.38 -9.23
N PRO A 153 15.35 -8.15 -9.54
CA PRO A 153 16.72 -7.79 -9.20
C PRO A 153 17.16 -6.45 -9.77
N LEU A 154 16.85 -6.18 -11.05
CA LEU A 154 17.19 -4.92 -11.71
C LEU A 154 16.56 -3.71 -10.99
N LYS A 155 15.27 -3.82 -10.65
CA LYS A 155 14.53 -2.82 -9.87
C LYS A 155 15.20 -2.57 -8.50
N ILE A 156 15.57 -3.63 -7.79
CA ILE A 156 16.22 -3.52 -6.48
C ILE A 156 17.56 -2.81 -6.61
N ILE A 157 18.39 -3.19 -7.59
CA ILE A 157 19.69 -2.55 -7.84
C ILE A 157 19.50 -1.06 -8.13
N ALA A 158 18.56 -0.69 -8.98
CA ALA A 158 18.27 0.70 -9.30
C ALA A 158 17.85 1.53 -8.07
N LEU A 159 16.99 0.96 -7.23
CA LEU A 159 16.57 1.60 -6.00
C LEU A 159 17.69 1.73 -4.98
N VAL A 160 18.60 0.76 -4.91
CA VAL A 160 19.81 0.86 -4.08
C VAL A 160 20.72 1.96 -4.59
N ILE A 161 20.96 2.05 -5.90
CA ILE A 161 21.77 3.13 -6.50
C ILE A 161 21.15 4.49 -6.19
N LEU A 162 19.85 4.64 -6.38
CA LEU A 162 19.12 5.88 -6.06
C LEU A 162 19.24 6.23 -4.56
N SER A 163 19.07 5.24 -3.69
CA SER A 163 19.16 5.41 -2.24
C SER A 163 20.58 5.83 -1.80
N VAL A 164 21.60 5.21 -2.35
CA VAL A 164 22.99 5.57 -2.07
C VAL A 164 23.29 6.98 -2.60
N ALA A 165 22.85 7.31 -3.81
CA ALA A 165 23.01 8.64 -4.38
C ALA A 165 22.36 9.72 -3.50
N ALA A 166 21.13 9.49 -3.03
CA ALA A 166 20.41 10.41 -2.16
C ALA A 166 21.16 10.73 -0.85
N ILE A 167 21.95 9.78 -0.35
CA ILE A 167 22.74 9.96 0.87
C ILE A 167 24.09 10.63 0.57
N VAL A 168 24.74 10.24 -0.52
CA VAL A 168 26.12 10.68 -0.84
C VAL A 168 26.16 12.03 -1.55
N TRP A 169 25.14 12.31 -2.38
CA TRP A 169 25.03 13.55 -3.17
C TRP A 169 23.70 14.28 -2.89
N PRO A 170 23.56 14.94 -1.72
CA PRO A 170 22.36 15.74 -1.42
C PRO A 170 22.23 16.89 -2.42
N ALA A 171 21.04 17.17 -2.90
CA ALA A 171 20.81 18.18 -3.93
C ALA A 171 20.80 19.63 -3.41
N GLY A 172 20.66 19.82 -2.10
CA GLY A 172 20.63 21.15 -1.49
C GLY A 172 20.45 21.12 0.02
N SER A 173 20.00 22.22 0.58
CA SER A 173 19.64 22.35 1.99
C SER A 173 18.25 21.80 2.27
N ILE A 174 18.01 21.38 3.51
CA ILE A 174 16.72 20.91 3.98
C ILE A 174 15.68 22.04 3.84
N SER A 175 14.51 21.73 3.30
CA SER A 175 13.38 22.64 3.19
C SER A 175 12.81 23.02 4.56
N THR A 176 12.12 24.17 4.62
CA THR A 176 11.24 24.49 5.75
C THR A 176 9.97 23.65 5.67
N ALA A 177 9.50 23.17 6.83
CA ALA A 177 8.27 22.39 6.88
C ALA A 177 7.06 23.23 6.46
N THR A 178 6.13 22.63 5.71
CA THR A 178 4.81 23.22 5.44
C THR A 178 4.00 23.30 6.73
N GLU A 179 2.99 24.18 6.78
CA GLU A 179 2.13 24.40 7.96
C GLU A 179 1.56 23.09 8.51
N ALA A 180 1.13 22.17 7.65
CA ALA A 180 0.62 20.86 8.06
C ALA A 180 1.65 20.05 8.85
N TYR A 181 2.91 20.09 8.46
CA TYR A 181 3.98 19.32 9.11
C TYR A 181 4.64 20.03 10.29
N GLN A 182 4.51 21.36 10.40
CA GLN A 182 4.99 22.11 11.57
C GLN A 182 4.26 21.67 12.85
N ASN A 183 2.95 21.47 12.77
CA ASN A 183 2.11 21.19 13.94
C ASN A 183 1.85 19.69 14.17
N ALA A 184 1.86 18.86 13.14
CA ALA A 184 1.42 17.46 13.20
C ALA A 184 2.25 16.53 12.30
N ALA A 185 3.58 16.66 12.30
CA ALA A 185 4.47 15.90 11.41
C ALA A 185 4.29 14.38 11.53
N PHE A 186 4.19 13.83 12.74
CA PHE A 186 3.97 12.42 12.99
C PHE A 186 2.64 11.94 12.38
N SER A 187 1.54 12.62 12.70
CA SER A 187 0.21 12.21 12.27
C SER A 187 0.03 12.33 10.76
N ASN A 188 0.56 13.41 10.15
CA ASN A 188 0.55 13.56 8.70
C ASN A 188 1.41 12.50 8.02
N GLY A 189 2.58 12.17 8.59
CA GLY A 189 3.38 11.05 8.12
C GLY A 189 2.60 9.73 8.18
N PHE A 190 1.95 9.44 9.32
CA PHE A 190 1.15 8.23 9.52
C PHE A 190 0.02 8.09 8.50
N VAL A 191 -0.75 9.15 8.25
CA VAL A 191 -1.85 9.15 7.28
C VAL A 191 -1.32 9.08 5.84
N ASN A 192 -0.22 9.79 5.53
CA ASN A 192 0.38 9.72 4.19
C ASN A 192 0.96 8.34 3.87
N GLY A 193 1.33 7.54 4.89
CA GLY A 193 1.71 6.15 4.68
C GLY A 193 0.59 5.28 4.09
N TYR A 194 -0.69 5.64 4.25
CA TYR A 194 -1.83 4.96 3.59
C TYR A 194 -1.73 5.02 2.06
N LEU A 195 -1.14 6.09 1.53
CA LEU A 195 -1.08 6.35 0.09
C LEU A 195 -0.17 5.36 -0.65
N THR A 196 0.75 4.69 0.05
CA THR A 196 1.54 3.59 -0.53
C THR A 196 0.65 2.40 -0.90
N MET A 197 -0.50 2.23 -0.23
CA MET A 197 -1.44 1.10 -0.35
C MET A 197 -0.83 -0.27 0.00
N ASP A 198 0.30 -0.31 0.68
CA ASP A 198 1.03 -1.56 0.97
C ASP A 198 0.26 -2.51 1.88
N THR A 199 -0.52 -1.97 2.86
CA THR A 199 -1.37 -2.80 3.72
C THR A 199 -2.49 -3.47 2.92
N LEU A 200 -3.15 -2.71 2.03
CA LEU A 200 -4.17 -3.25 1.14
C LEU A 200 -3.55 -4.22 0.12
N GLY A 201 -2.38 -3.88 -0.42
CA GLY A 201 -1.59 -4.77 -1.27
C GLY A 201 -1.20 -6.07 -0.56
N ALA A 202 -0.81 -6.00 0.71
CA ALA A 202 -0.53 -7.17 1.53
C ALA A 202 -1.79 -8.04 1.75
N MET A 203 -2.97 -7.44 1.93
CA MET A 203 -4.22 -8.19 2.00
C MET A 203 -4.52 -8.92 0.70
N VAL A 204 -4.32 -8.28 -0.45
CA VAL A 204 -4.59 -8.83 -1.79
C VAL A 204 -3.55 -9.88 -2.18
N CYS A 205 -2.25 -9.57 -2.03
CA CYS A 205 -1.16 -10.39 -2.53
C CYS A 205 -0.45 -11.22 -1.45
N GLY A 206 -0.78 -11.03 -0.17
CA GLY A 206 -0.08 -11.71 0.93
C GLY A 206 -0.20 -13.23 0.87
N ILE A 207 -1.30 -13.76 0.33
CA ILE A 207 -1.47 -15.20 0.09
C ILE A 207 -0.42 -15.75 -0.89
N VAL A 208 0.08 -14.93 -1.82
CA VAL A 208 1.13 -15.33 -2.77
C VAL A 208 2.43 -15.64 -2.02
N ILE A 209 2.77 -14.85 -0.99
CA ILE A 209 3.95 -15.07 -0.14
C ILE A 209 3.81 -16.38 0.63
N VAL A 210 2.62 -16.61 1.20
CA VAL A 210 2.31 -17.85 1.93
C VAL A 210 2.39 -19.06 0.99
N ASN A 211 1.83 -18.97 -0.20
CA ASN A 211 1.85 -20.04 -1.19
C ASN A 211 3.26 -20.28 -1.74
N ALA A 212 4.09 -19.26 -1.88
CA ALA A 212 5.48 -19.42 -2.28
C ALA A 212 6.32 -20.19 -1.25
N ALA A 213 5.98 -20.10 0.04
CA ALA A 213 6.58 -20.96 1.07
C ALA A 213 6.03 -22.40 1.00
N ARG A 214 4.72 -22.57 0.73
CA ARG A 214 4.08 -23.89 0.57
C ARG A 214 4.61 -24.64 -0.64
N SER A 215 4.81 -24.00 -1.76
CA SER A 215 5.33 -24.63 -3.00
C SER A 215 6.75 -25.17 -2.84
N ARG A 216 7.50 -24.66 -1.84
CA ARG A 216 8.83 -25.18 -1.45
C ARG A 216 8.76 -26.32 -0.43
N GLY A 217 7.59 -26.93 -0.22
CA GLY A 217 7.38 -28.11 0.61
C GLY A 217 7.13 -27.80 2.10
N VAL A 218 6.88 -26.56 2.49
CA VAL A 218 6.51 -26.20 3.87
C VAL A 218 5.02 -26.44 4.06
N THR A 219 4.66 -27.49 4.77
CA THR A 219 3.24 -27.86 5.04
C THR A 219 2.81 -27.55 6.47
N GLU A 220 3.75 -27.48 7.41
CA GLU A 220 3.47 -27.21 8.83
C GLU A 220 3.13 -25.72 9.04
N ALA A 221 1.97 -25.42 9.64
CA ALA A 221 1.49 -24.06 9.87
C ALA A 221 2.47 -23.21 10.69
N ARG A 222 3.15 -23.80 11.68
CA ARG A 222 4.13 -23.11 12.53
C ARG A 222 5.38 -22.69 11.74
N LEU A 223 5.89 -23.57 10.90
CA LEU A 223 7.04 -23.26 10.04
C LEU A 223 6.66 -22.24 8.95
N LEU A 224 5.47 -22.39 8.37
CA LEU A 224 4.93 -21.45 7.39
C LEU A 224 4.87 -20.03 7.97
N THR A 225 4.26 -19.88 9.15
CA THR A 225 4.21 -18.58 9.86
C THR A 225 5.61 -18.05 10.13
N ARG A 226 6.52 -18.89 10.65
CA ARG A 226 7.90 -18.49 10.95
C ARG A 226 8.65 -17.96 9.72
N TYR A 227 8.58 -18.66 8.60
CA TYR A 227 9.27 -18.24 7.37
C TYR A 227 8.64 -16.99 6.75
N THR A 228 7.32 -16.87 6.84
CA THR A 228 6.60 -15.66 6.39
C THR A 228 6.96 -14.45 7.27
N VAL A 229 7.11 -14.64 8.60
CA VAL A 229 7.61 -13.57 9.51
C VAL A 229 9.00 -13.11 9.09
N TRP A 230 9.94 -14.05 8.87
CA TRP A 230 11.29 -13.69 8.43
C TRP A 230 11.30 -12.97 7.08
N ALA A 231 10.51 -13.45 6.10
CA ALA A 231 10.37 -12.80 4.80
C ALA A 231 9.78 -11.39 4.93
N GLY A 232 8.73 -11.22 5.74
CA GLY A 232 8.12 -9.92 6.03
C GLY A 232 9.09 -8.95 6.72
N LEU A 233 9.84 -9.41 7.71
CA LEU A 233 10.86 -8.59 8.40
C LEU A 233 11.97 -8.15 7.44
N MET A 234 12.47 -9.05 6.61
CA MET A 234 13.50 -8.70 5.61
C MET A 234 12.98 -7.67 4.61
N ALA A 235 11.75 -7.85 4.12
CA ALA A 235 11.10 -6.89 3.24
C ALA A 235 10.89 -5.55 3.95
N GLY A 236 10.45 -5.57 5.21
CA GLY A 236 10.28 -4.37 6.04
C GLY A 236 11.57 -3.60 6.25
N VAL A 237 12.69 -4.27 6.52
CA VAL A 237 14.01 -3.62 6.61
C VAL A 237 14.39 -2.99 5.28
N GLY A 238 14.22 -3.70 4.17
CA GLY A 238 14.50 -3.17 2.84
C GLY A 238 13.66 -1.93 2.50
N LEU A 239 12.35 -1.98 2.79
CA LEU A 239 11.44 -0.83 2.61
C LEU A 239 11.83 0.35 3.51
N THR A 240 12.18 0.09 4.76
CA THR A 240 12.62 1.14 5.69
C THR A 240 13.86 1.86 5.17
N LEU A 241 14.88 1.13 4.75
CA LEU A 241 16.09 1.72 4.18
C LEU A 241 15.81 2.54 2.92
N LEU A 242 14.97 2.01 2.03
CA LEU A 242 14.54 2.72 0.83
C LEU A 242 13.82 4.02 1.19
N TYR A 243 12.84 3.95 2.09
CA TYR A 243 12.05 5.13 2.45
C TYR A 243 12.87 6.20 3.16
N LEU A 244 13.77 5.82 4.07
CA LEU A 244 14.66 6.78 4.73
C LEU A 244 15.53 7.54 3.71
N ALA A 245 16.06 6.85 2.71
CA ALA A 245 16.81 7.48 1.64
C ALA A 245 15.94 8.41 0.77
N LEU A 246 14.72 7.99 0.43
CA LEU A 246 13.79 8.79 -0.36
C LEU A 246 13.22 9.99 0.42
N PHE A 247 13.00 9.88 1.73
CA PHE A 247 12.67 11.02 2.59
C PHE A 247 13.80 12.06 2.58
N ARG A 248 15.04 11.60 2.70
CA ARG A 248 16.21 12.46 2.61
C ARG A 248 16.30 13.15 1.26
N LEU A 249 16.15 12.38 0.18
CA LEU A 249 16.13 12.92 -1.18
C LEU A 249 15.08 14.05 -1.30
N GLY A 250 13.87 13.83 -0.82
CA GLY A 250 12.80 14.82 -0.88
C GLY A 250 13.12 16.07 -0.08
N SER A 251 13.57 15.92 1.18
CA SER A 251 13.88 17.06 2.06
C SER A 251 14.99 17.95 1.52
N ASP A 252 15.95 17.37 0.77
CA ASP A 252 17.09 18.10 0.21
C ASP A 252 16.81 18.66 -1.21
N SER A 253 15.63 18.42 -1.78
CA SER A 253 15.27 18.81 -3.16
C SER A 253 14.53 20.14 -3.26
N ALA A 254 14.39 20.92 -2.18
CA ALA A 254 13.66 22.19 -2.17
C ALA A 254 14.23 23.27 -3.12
N SER A 255 15.51 23.17 -3.46
CA SER A 255 16.15 24.06 -4.44
C SER A 255 15.86 23.69 -5.89
N LEU A 256 15.35 22.47 -6.15
CA LEU A 256 15.13 21.92 -7.48
C LEU A 256 13.67 22.02 -7.93
N VAL A 257 12.73 22.02 -6.98
CA VAL A 257 11.29 21.97 -7.25
C VAL A 257 10.50 22.79 -6.22
N ASP A 258 9.28 23.16 -6.58
CA ASP A 258 8.35 23.82 -5.65
C ASP A 258 7.85 22.84 -4.57
N GLN A 259 7.47 23.37 -3.39
CA GLN A 259 6.93 22.55 -2.29
C GLN A 259 5.63 21.80 -2.63
N SER A 260 4.93 22.20 -3.67
CA SER A 260 3.71 21.55 -4.19
C SER A 260 4.01 20.43 -5.19
N ALA A 261 5.28 20.20 -5.54
CA ALA A 261 5.67 19.18 -6.50
C ALA A 261 5.29 17.78 -6.03
N ASN A 262 4.79 16.95 -6.95
CA ASN A 262 4.56 15.55 -6.68
C ASN A 262 5.87 14.74 -6.67
N GLY A 263 5.80 13.52 -6.13
CA GLY A 263 7.00 12.72 -5.97
C GLY A 263 7.70 12.32 -7.28
N ALA A 264 6.97 12.24 -8.39
CA ALA A 264 7.55 11.94 -9.70
C ALA A 264 8.42 13.10 -10.20
N ALA A 265 7.93 14.32 -10.06
CA ALA A 265 8.68 15.54 -10.40
C ALA A 265 9.93 15.71 -9.53
N ILE A 266 9.82 15.43 -8.22
CA ILE A 266 10.97 15.48 -7.30
C ILE A 266 12.06 14.49 -7.72
N LEU A 267 11.69 13.24 -8.01
CA LEU A 267 12.62 12.21 -8.45
C LEU A 267 13.29 12.56 -9.77
N HIS A 268 12.50 13.03 -10.74
CA HIS A 268 13.04 13.44 -12.04
C HIS A 268 14.03 14.58 -11.89
N ALA A 269 13.68 15.64 -11.13
CA ALA A 269 14.53 16.79 -10.90
C ALA A 269 15.84 16.40 -10.20
N TYR A 270 15.77 15.55 -9.17
CA TYR A 270 16.95 15.04 -8.45
C TYR A 270 17.88 14.24 -9.37
N VAL A 271 17.33 13.28 -10.14
CA VAL A 271 18.14 12.43 -11.02
C VAL A 271 18.72 13.24 -12.19
N GLN A 272 17.97 14.17 -12.75
CA GLN A 272 18.45 15.08 -13.77
C GLN A 272 19.61 15.96 -13.26
N HIS A 273 19.51 16.46 -12.02
CA HIS A 273 20.55 17.26 -11.38
C HIS A 273 21.82 16.43 -11.10
N THR A 274 21.65 15.19 -10.59
CA THR A 274 22.76 14.36 -10.10
C THR A 274 23.46 13.57 -11.21
N PHE A 275 22.67 13.01 -12.14
CA PHE A 275 23.15 12.07 -13.17
C PHE A 275 22.99 12.60 -14.60
N GLY A 276 22.36 13.76 -14.78
CA GLY A 276 22.08 14.33 -16.10
C GLY A 276 21.07 13.52 -16.92
N GLY A 277 20.98 13.84 -18.23
CA GLY A 277 19.98 13.22 -19.13
C GLY A 277 20.12 11.70 -19.27
N GLY A 278 21.31 11.14 -19.22
CA GLY A 278 21.51 9.69 -19.24
C GLY A 278 20.92 8.99 -18.02
N GLY A 279 21.06 9.59 -16.83
CA GLY A 279 20.46 9.09 -15.59
C GLY A 279 18.93 9.17 -15.63
N SER A 280 18.38 10.28 -16.14
CA SER A 280 16.92 10.45 -16.29
C SER A 280 16.32 9.40 -17.22
N PHE A 281 16.96 9.09 -18.35
CA PHE A 281 16.50 8.04 -19.25
C PHE A 281 16.54 6.65 -18.60
N LEU A 282 17.62 6.33 -17.87
CA LEU A 282 17.72 5.07 -17.14
C LEU A 282 16.64 4.95 -16.05
N LEU A 283 16.43 6.02 -15.28
CA LEU A 283 15.36 6.06 -14.27
C LEU A 283 13.97 5.85 -14.90
N ALA A 284 13.70 6.52 -16.01
CA ALA A 284 12.44 6.38 -16.74
C ALA A 284 12.20 4.93 -17.19
N ALA A 285 13.21 4.29 -17.78
CA ALA A 285 13.12 2.90 -18.19
C ALA A 285 12.88 1.95 -17.00
N LEU A 286 13.59 2.14 -15.89
CA LEU A 286 13.45 1.33 -14.70
C LEU A 286 12.08 1.49 -14.04
N ILE A 287 11.58 2.73 -13.93
CA ILE A 287 10.24 3.00 -13.38
C ILE A 287 9.15 2.44 -14.30
N PHE A 288 9.29 2.59 -15.63
CA PHE A 288 8.37 1.99 -16.59
C PHE A 288 8.22 0.49 -16.36
N ILE A 289 9.35 -0.21 -16.30
CA ILE A 289 9.39 -1.67 -16.11
C ILE A 289 8.80 -2.04 -14.74
N ALA A 290 9.20 -1.36 -13.67
CA ALA A 290 8.71 -1.61 -12.33
C ALA A 290 7.19 -1.41 -12.23
N CYS A 291 6.68 -0.34 -12.81
CA CYS A 291 5.26 -0.03 -12.88
C CYS A 291 4.49 -1.05 -13.72
N LEU A 292 5.04 -1.45 -14.87
CA LEU A 292 4.41 -2.44 -15.76
C LEU A 292 4.23 -3.79 -15.05
N VAL A 293 5.27 -4.28 -14.38
CA VAL A 293 5.20 -5.54 -13.61
C VAL A 293 4.14 -5.46 -12.52
N THR A 294 4.10 -4.36 -11.80
CA THR A 294 3.10 -4.13 -10.75
C THR A 294 1.69 -4.08 -11.34
N ALA A 295 1.47 -3.36 -12.44
CA ALA A 295 0.17 -3.27 -13.11
C ALA A 295 -0.34 -4.64 -13.58
N VAL A 296 0.53 -5.44 -14.21
CA VAL A 296 0.19 -6.80 -14.64
C VAL A 296 -0.17 -7.68 -13.45
N GLY A 297 0.66 -7.68 -12.39
CA GLY A 297 0.41 -8.47 -11.19
C GLY A 297 -0.93 -8.12 -10.52
N LEU A 298 -1.24 -6.83 -10.39
CA LEU A 298 -2.50 -6.37 -9.80
C LEU A 298 -3.70 -6.68 -10.69
N THR A 299 -3.58 -6.53 -12.00
CA THR A 299 -4.65 -6.86 -12.96
C THR A 299 -4.97 -8.35 -12.92
N CYS A 300 -3.94 -9.22 -12.89
CA CYS A 300 -4.12 -10.67 -12.76
C CYS A 300 -4.80 -11.03 -11.43
N ALA A 301 -4.30 -10.51 -10.30
CA ALA A 301 -4.85 -10.79 -8.98
C ALA A 301 -6.32 -10.37 -8.87
N CYS A 302 -6.67 -9.19 -9.39
CA CYS A 302 -8.05 -8.71 -9.43
C CYS A 302 -8.93 -9.58 -10.33
N ALA A 303 -8.47 -9.94 -11.52
CA ALA A 303 -9.22 -10.79 -12.44
C ALA A 303 -9.46 -12.19 -11.86
N GLU A 304 -8.47 -12.79 -11.19
CA GLU A 304 -8.61 -14.07 -10.48
C GLU A 304 -9.61 -13.99 -9.33
N PHE A 305 -9.58 -12.92 -8.54
CA PHE A 305 -10.51 -12.71 -7.44
C PHE A 305 -11.94 -12.56 -7.95
N PHE A 306 -12.19 -11.63 -8.89
CA PHE A 306 -13.54 -11.39 -9.39
C PHE A 306 -14.12 -12.54 -10.19
N ALA A 307 -13.31 -13.37 -10.86
CA ALA A 307 -13.77 -14.57 -11.56
C ALA A 307 -14.46 -15.59 -10.63
N GLN A 308 -14.21 -15.53 -9.31
CA GLN A 308 -14.85 -16.39 -8.32
C GLN A 308 -16.27 -15.94 -7.95
N TYR A 309 -16.59 -14.66 -8.14
CA TYR A 309 -17.85 -14.04 -7.70
C TYR A 309 -18.77 -13.60 -8.84
N VAL A 310 -18.21 -13.36 -10.04
CA VAL A 310 -18.95 -12.87 -11.19
C VAL A 310 -18.90 -13.92 -12.31
N PRO A 311 -20.00 -14.17 -13.04
CA PRO A 311 -20.05 -15.15 -14.12
C PRO A 311 -19.39 -14.63 -15.42
N LEU A 312 -18.16 -14.12 -15.29
CA LEU A 312 -17.33 -13.61 -16.38
C LEU A 312 -16.02 -14.40 -16.46
N SER A 313 -15.54 -14.61 -17.68
CA SER A 313 -14.26 -15.28 -17.86
C SER A 313 -13.09 -14.41 -17.35
N TYR A 314 -12.01 -15.04 -16.91
CA TYR A 314 -10.77 -14.35 -16.55
C TYR A 314 -10.31 -13.35 -17.63
N ARG A 315 -10.35 -13.76 -18.89
CA ARG A 315 -9.95 -12.91 -20.02
C ARG A 315 -10.83 -11.67 -20.16
N THR A 316 -12.15 -11.83 -20.02
CA THR A 316 -13.10 -10.72 -20.05
C THR A 316 -12.83 -9.74 -18.93
N LEU A 317 -12.55 -10.24 -17.71
CA LEU A 317 -12.21 -9.41 -16.56
C LEU A 317 -10.91 -8.64 -16.76
N VAL A 318 -9.88 -9.27 -17.35
CA VAL A 318 -8.62 -8.56 -17.69
C VAL A 318 -8.88 -7.39 -18.63
N PHE A 319 -9.72 -7.56 -19.67
CA PHE A 319 -10.08 -6.44 -20.55
C PHE A 319 -10.87 -5.34 -19.86
N ILE A 320 -11.86 -5.71 -19.03
CA ILE A 320 -12.67 -4.72 -18.29
C ILE A 320 -11.80 -3.94 -17.31
N LEU A 321 -11.02 -4.63 -16.49
CA LEU A 321 -10.19 -4.01 -15.44
C LEU A 321 -9.06 -3.17 -16.04
N GLY A 322 -8.39 -3.67 -17.07
CA GLY A 322 -7.35 -2.94 -17.78
C GLY A 322 -7.89 -1.72 -18.54
N GLY A 323 -9.02 -1.86 -19.24
CA GLY A 323 -9.68 -0.75 -19.93
C GLY A 323 -10.19 0.32 -18.95
N PHE A 324 -10.77 -0.08 -17.83
CA PHE A 324 -11.19 0.84 -16.78
C PHE A 324 -9.99 1.60 -16.17
N SER A 325 -8.91 0.87 -15.86
CA SER A 325 -7.67 1.49 -15.35
C SER A 325 -7.07 2.49 -16.35
N MET A 326 -7.15 2.19 -17.65
CA MET A 326 -6.73 3.12 -18.70
C MET A 326 -7.55 4.42 -18.64
N VAL A 327 -8.86 4.34 -18.54
CA VAL A 327 -9.74 5.53 -18.44
C VAL A 327 -9.37 6.35 -17.19
N VAL A 328 -9.24 5.69 -16.05
CA VAL A 328 -8.90 6.35 -14.77
C VAL A 328 -7.51 7.00 -14.82
N SER A 329 -6.53 6.40 -15.48
CA SER A 329 -5.18 6.98 -15.60
C SER A 329 -5.14 8.31 -16.37
N ASN A 330 -6.13 8.57 -17.22
CA ASN A 330 -6.24 9.85 -17.95
C ASN A 330 -6.65 11.04 -17.08
N LEU A 331 -6.98 10.82 -15.81
CA LEU A 331 -7.12 11.90 -14.83
C LEU A 331 -5.76 12.58 -14.52
N GLY A 332 -4.63 11.90 -14.80
CA GLY A 332 -3.31 12.33 -14.39
C GLY A 332 -2.99 12.01 -12.92
N LEU A 333 -1.71 12.07 -12.57
CA LEU A 333 -1.22 11.62 -11.24
C LEU A 333 -1.78 12.48 -10.11
N SER A 334 -1.76 13.80 -10.26
CA SER A 334 -2.18 14.72 -9.20
C SER A 334 -3.67 14.57 -8.85
N GLN A 335 -4.56 14.48 -9.86
CA GLN A 335 -5.98 14.25 -9.62
C GLN A 335 -6.25 12.86 -9.05
N LEU A 336 -5.54 11.85 -9.54
CA LEU A 336 -5.66 10.48 -9.03
C LEU A 336 -5.27 10.40 -7.54
N ILE A 337 -4.22 11.12 -7.12
CA ILE A 337 -3.85 11.24 -5.71
C ILE A 337 -4.96 11.93 -4.93
N GLN A 338 -5.47 13.09 -5.39
CA GLN A 338 -6.54 13.83 -4.71
C GLN A 338 -7.80 13.01 -4.48
N ILE A 339 -8.21 12.19 -5.45
CA ILE A 339 -9.38 11.31 -5.32
C ILE A 339 -9.09 10.12 -4.42
N SER A 340 -7.86 9.58 -4.45
CA SER A 340 -7.51 8.40 -3.66
C SER A 340 -7.37 8.71 -2.17
N VAL A 341 -6.91 9.90 -1.77
CA VAL A 341 -6.70 10.28 -0.37
C VAL A 341 -7.95 10.09 0.49
N PRO A 342 -9.12 10.68 0.16
CA PRO A 342 -10.34 10.51 0.94
C PRO A 342 -10.77 9.05 1.08
N VAL A 343 -10.69 8.30 -0.02
CA VAL A 343 -11.12 6.89 -0.05
C VAL A 343 -10.20 6.03 0.80
N LEU A 344 -8.89 6.21 0.69
CA LEU A 344 -7.92 5.47 1.49
C LEU A 344 -8.03 5.82 2.97
N THR A 345 -8.22 7.09 3.31
CA THR A 345 -8.45 7.54 4.68
C THR A 345 -9.67 6.86 5.30
N ALA A 346 -10.72 6.59 4.52
CA ALA A 346 -11.91 5.88 4.98
C ALA A 346 -11.70 4.36 5.13
N ILE A 347 -10.94 3.72 4.22
CA ILE A 347 -10.79 2.27 4.17
C ILE A 347 -9.71 1.76 5.12
N TYR A 348 -8.64 2.51 5.34
CA TYR A 348 -7.51 2.06 6.15
C TYR A 348 -7.86 1.77 7.62
N PRO A 349 -8.66 2.59 8.33
CA PRO A 349 -9.03 2.33 9.72
C PRO A 349 -9.61 0.94 10.00
N PRO A 350 -10.64 0.45 9.28
CA PRO A 350 -11.14 -0.90 9.51
C PRO A 350 -10.12 -1.99 9.14
N CYS A 351 -9.28 -1.76 8.14
CA CYS A 351 -8.20 -2.69 7.81
C CYS A 351 -7.17 -2.79 8.93
N ILE A 352 -6.77 -1.64 9.52
CA ILE A 352 -5.87 -1.59 10.68
C ILE A 352 -6.48 -2.34 11.86
N ALA A 353 -7.75 -2.06 12.19
CA ALA A 353 -8.46 -2.71 13.27
C ALA A 353 -8.52 -4.23 13.06
N LEU A 354 -8.85 -4.69 11.85
CA LEU A 354 -8.88 -6.12 11.51
C LEU A 354 -7.52 -6.78 11.71
N VAL A 355 -6.45 -6.20 11.14
CA VAL A 355 -5.10 -6.77 11.23
C VAL A 355 -4.65 -6.85 12.68
N VAL A 356 -4.75 -5.76 13.45
CA VAL A 356 -4.31 -5.70 14.84
C VAL A 356 -5.11 -6.67 15.71
N LEU A 357 -6.43 -6.66 15.62
CA LEU A 357 -7.28 -7.51 16.44
C LEU A 357 -7.21 -9.00 16.04
N SER A 358 -6.80 -9.32 14.82
CA SER A 358 -6.64 -10.70 14.36
C SER A 358 -5.58 -11.47 15.20
N PHE A 359 -4.57 -10.77 15.73
CA PHE A 359 -3.54 -11.39 16.58
C PHE A 359 -4.07 -11.84 17.93
N THR A 360 -5.16 -11.25 18.41
CA THR A 360 -5.80 -11.57 19.70
C THR A 360 -6.97 -12.55 19.55
N ARG A 361 -7.27 -13.03 18.34
CA ARG A 361 -8.44 -13.85 18.03
C ARG A 361 -8.60 -15.08 18.95
N SER A 362 -7.51 -15.72 19.33
CA SER A 362 -7.50 -16.90 20.20
C SER A 362 -7.75 -16.60 21.68
N TRP A 363 -7.79 -15.32 22.09
CA TRP A 363 -7.95 -14.90 23.49
C TRP A 363 -9.41 -14.75 23.91
N TRP A 364 -10.34 -14.76 22.93
CA TRP A 364 -11.75 -14.40 23.11
C TRP A 364 -12.65 -15.61 23.03
N HIS A 365 -13.73 -15.61 23.82
CA HIS A 365 -14.77 -16.64 23.75
C HIS A 365 -15.48 -16.58 22.37
N ASN A 366 -15.77 -15.36 21.90
CA ASN A 366 -16.32 -15.15 20.58
C ASN A 366 -15.57 -13.99 19.88
N SER A 367 -14.67 -14.35 18.97
CA SER A 367 -13.86 -13.37 18.24
C SER A 367 -14.69 -12.37 17.43
N SER A 368 -15.88 -12.74 16.96
CA SER A 368 -16.77 -11.82 16.23
C SER A 368 -17.27 -10.67 17.11
N ARG A 369 -17.53 -10.94 18.41
CA ARG A 369 -17.97 -9.91 19.35
C ARG A 369 -16.89 -8.86 19.61
N VAL A 370 -15.63 -9.24 19.50
CA VAL A 370 -14.50 -8.34 19.81
C VAL A 370 -13.95 -7.66 18.56
N ILE A 371 -14.07 -8.25 17.39
CA ILE A 371 -13.48 -7.72 16.15
C ILE A 371 -14.50 -6.90 15.34
N ALA A 372 -15.74 -7.38 15.17
CA ALA A 372 -16.70 -6.73 14.28
C ALA A 372 -17.14 -5.32 14.74
N PRO A 373 -17.48 -5.06 16.03
CA PRO A 373 -17.90 -3.72 16.44
C PRO A 373 -16.82 -2.65 16.30
N PRO A 374 -15.54 -2.86 16.71
CA PRO A 374 -14.47 -1.89 16.45
C PRO A 374 -14.23 -1.62 14.97
N MET A 375 -14.32 -2.64 14.11
CA MET A 375 -14.19 -2.43 12.67
C MET A 375 -15.32 -1.57 12.12
N PHE A 376 -16.55 -1.79 12.55
CA PHE A 376 -17.69 -0.95 12.13
C PHE A 376 -17.50 0.50 12.57
N ILE A 377 -17.11 0.73 13.83
CA ILE A 377 -16.85 2.07 14.34
C ILE A 377 -15.67 2.73 13.62
N SER A 378 -14.57 2.00 13.39
CA SER A 378 -13.42 2.54 12.65
C SER A 378 -13.78 2.90 11.21
N LEU A 379 -14.65 2.15 10.55
CA LEU A 379 -15.16 2.48 9.23
C LEU A 379 -16.03 3.75 9.27
N LEU A 380 -16.95 3.85 10.24
CA LEU A 380 -17.85 5.00 10.37
C LEU A 380 -17.05 6.30 10.55
N PHE A 381 -16.12 6.31 11.50
CA PHE A 381 -15.28 7.49 11.76
C PHE A 381 -14.21 7.69 10.66
N GLY A 382 -13.72 6.62 10.04
CA GLY A 382 -12.85 6.71 8.87
C GLY A 382 -13.54 7.36 7.67
N ILE A 383 -14.83 7.11 7.47
CA ILE A 383 -15.63 7.83 6.45
C ILE A 383 -15.71 9.33 6.77
N LEU A 384 -15.88 9.72 8.04
CA LEU A 384 -15.86 11.13 8.43
C LEU A 384 -14.50 11.78 8.15
N ASP A 385 -13.40 11.11 8.48
CA ASP A 385 -12.05 11.58 8.14
C ASP A 385 -11.84 11.67 6.62
N GLY A 386 -12.38 10.70 5.85
CA GLY A 386 -12.34 10.72 4.40
C GLY A 386 -13.15 11.89 3.80
N ILE A 387 -14.36 12.16 4.31
CA ILE A 387 -15.15 13.34 3.88
C ILE A 387 -14.39 14.62 4.18
N LYS A 388 -13.75 14.72 5.35
CA LYS A 388 -12.94 15.89 5.72
C LYS A 388 -11.76 16.10 4.75
N ALA A 389 -11.13 15.02 4.31
CA ALA A 389 -10.03 15.06 3.34
C ALA A 389 -10.49 15.31 1.89
N SER A 390 -11.80 15.37 1.63
CA SER A 390 -12.39 15.57 0.32
C SER A 390 -12.80 17.03 0.08
N ALA A 391 -13.23 17.34 -1.14
CA ALA A 391 -13.87 18.62 -1.47
C ALA A 391 -15.23 18.83 -0.77
N PHE A 392 -15.74 17.83 -0.08
CA PHE A 392 -17.04 17.86 0.62
C PHE A 392 -16.91 18.11 2.12
N SER A 393 -15.80 18.68 2.58
CA SER A 393 -15.54 18.97 4.01
C SER A 393 -16.63 19.81 4.68
N ASP A 394 -17.30 20.68 3.91
CA ASP A 394 -18.35 21.57 4.41
C ASP A 394 -19.64 20.84 4.84
N ILE A 395 -19.85 19.60 4.39
CA ILE A 395 -21.01 18.79 4.77
C ILE A 395 -20.86 18.21 6.19
N LEU A 396 -19.63 18.21 6.72
CA LEU A 396 -19.37 17.63 8.03
C LEU A 396 -20.05 18.41 9.16
N PRO A 397 -20.78 17.72 10.04
CA PRO A 397 -21.36 18.36 11.21
C PRO A 397 -20.26 18.88 12.16
N SER A 398 -20.52 20.01 12.81
CA SER A 398 -19.55 20.68 13.68
C SER A 398 -19.00 19.82 14.83
N TRP A 399 -19.76 18.84 15.30
CA TRP A 399 -19.30 17.90 16.32
C TRP A 399 -18.17 16.97 15.81
N ALA A 400 -18.21 16.59 14.52
CA ALA A 400 -17.18 15.72 13.93
C ALA A 400 -15.82 16.43 13.85
N GLN A 401 -15.82 17.74 13.66
CA GLN A 401 -14.60 18.55 13.65
C GLN A 401 -13.97 18.71 15.05
N ARG A 402 -14.76 18.54 16.12
CA ARG A 402 -14.32 18.65 17.53
C ARG A 402 -13.82 17.32 18.12
N LEU A 403 -13.83 16.23 17.33
CA LEU A 403 -13.33 14.94 17.80
C LEU A 403 -11.83 15.02 18.07
N PRO A 404 -11.33 14.30 19.10
CA PRO A 404 -9.90 14.18 19.33
C PRO A 404 -9.18 13.68 18.08
N LEU A 405 -8.06 14.31 17.70
CA LEU A 405 -7.25 13.98 16.54
C LEU A 405 -7.94 14.17 15.17
N ALA A 406 -9.14 14.80 15.13
CA ALA A 406 -9.85 15.05 13.87
C ALA A 406 -9.06 15.97 12.92
N GLU A 407 -8.37 16.98 13.46
CA GLU A 407 -7.52 17.87 12.65
C GLU A 407 -6.39 17.13 11.93
N GLN A 408 -6.00 16.00 12.47
CA GLN A 408 -4.89 15.16 11.99
C GLN A 408 -5.36 13.98 11.14
N GLY A 409 -6.66 13.88 10.80
CA GLY A 409 -7.23 12.79 10.03
C GLY A 409 -7.24 11.43 10.78
N LEU A 410 -7.28 11.47 12.10
CA LEU A 410 -7.26 10.32 13.00
C LEU A 410 -8.45 10.29 13.96
N ALA A 411 -9.58 10.91 13.59
CA ALA A 411 -10.79 10.93 14.41
C ALA A 411 -11.33 9.51 14.71
N TRP A 412 -11.04 8.54 13.85
CA TRP A 412 -11.42 7.15 14.02
C TRP A 412 -10.73 6.45 15.21
N LEU A 413 -9.53 6.89 15.62
CA LEU A 413 -8.67 6.14 16.53
C LEU A 413 -9.29 6.01 17.93
N MET A 414 -9.68 7.13 18.54
CA MET A 414 -10.22 7.13 19.93
C MET A 414 -11.54 6.36 20.02
N PRO A 415 -12.56 6.59 19.16
CA PRO A 415 -13.80 5.81 19.19
C PRO A 415 -13.56 4.30 18.99
N THR A 416 -12.60 3.94 18.13
CA THR A 416 -12.23 2.54 17.89
C THR A 416 -11.63 1.90 19.15
N VAL A 417 -10.70 2.58 19.83
CA VAL A 417 -10.08 2.09 21.09
C VAL A 417 -11.16 1.92 22.17
N VAL A 418 -12.05 2.89 22.33
CA VAL A 418 -13.17 2.79 23.29
C VAL A 418 -14.04 1.57 22.96
N MET A 419 -14.38 1.37 21.67
CA MET A 419 -15.20 0.23 21.26
C MET A 419 -14.47 -1.11 21.47
N VAL A 420 -13.15 -1.18 21.30
CA VAL A 420 -12.35 -2.38 21.63
C VAL A 420 -12.50 -2.72 23.09
N VAL A 421 -12.35 -1.73 23.99
CA VAL A 421 -12.49 -1.95 25.45
C VAL A 421 -13.89 -2.44 25.80
N LEU A 422 -14.94 -1.81 25.25
CA LEU A 422 -16.33 -2.21 25.47
C LEU A 422 -16.61 -3.63 24.96
N ALA A 423 -16.10 -3.97 23.79
CA ALA A 423 -16.24 -5.28 23.17
C ALA A 423 -15.55 -6.38 24.00
N ILE A 424 -14.38 -6.11 24.56
CA ILE A 424 -13.67 -7.00 25.49
C ILE A 424 -14.47 -7.23 26.77
N ILE A 425 -15.00 -6.17 27.37
CA ILE A 425 -15.83 -6.27 28.58
C ILE A 425 -17.08 -7.12 28.28
N TRP A 426 -17.72 -6.87 27.14
CA TRP A 426 -18.89 -7.64 26.72
C TRP A 426 -18.61 -9.13 26.54
N ASP A 427 -17.51 -9.47 25.83
CA ASP A 427 -17.15 -10.89 25.62
C ASP A 427 -16.86 -11.63 26.93
N ARG A 428 -16.14 -10.96 27.88
CA ARG A 428 -15.85 -11.53 29.20
C ARG A 428 -17.10 -11.69 30.07
N ALA A 429 -18.02 -10.72 30.05
CA ALA A 429 -19.26 -10.81 30.79
C ALA A 429 -20.16 -11.93 30.27
N ALA A 430 -20.29 -12.06 28.94
CA ALA A 430 -21.07 -13.13 28.31
C ALA A 430 -20.45 -14.53 28.54
N GLY A 431 -19.12 -14.65 28.57
CA GLY A 431 -18.45 -15.90 28.90
C GLY A 431 -18.72 -16.40 30.33
N ARG A 432 -18.83 -15.48 31.30
CA ARG A 432 -19.17 -15.83 32.70
C ARG A 432 -20.60 -16.38 32.85
N GLN A 433 -21.56 -15.86 32.08
CA GLN A 433 -22.93 -16.32 32.14
C GLN A 433 -23.09 -17.77 31.64
N VAL A 434 -22.34 -18.16 30.60
CA VAL A 434 -22.38 -19.53 30.07
C VAL A 434 -21.82 -20.55 31.10
N THR A 435 -20.79 -20.19 31.84
CA THR A 435 -20.23 -21.07 32.89
C THR A 435 -21.13 -21.14 34.15
N SER A 436 -21.88 -20.07 34.46
CA SER A 436 -22.82 -20.05 35.60
C SER A 436 -24.14 -20.80 35.33
N SER A 437 -24.55 -20.97 34.08
CA SER A 437 -25.75 -21.73 33.69
C SER A 437 -25.49 -23.21 33.50
N ALA A 438 -24.23 -23.64 33.56
CA ALA A 438 -23.81 -25.04 33.42
C ALA A 438 -23.56 -25.76 34.78
N HIS A 439 -23.79 -25.06 35.90
CA HIS A 439 -23.85 -25.56 37.28
C HIS A 439 -25.28 -25.41 37.82
#